data_1143ef88aa2667f9e64c3fdd53839946
#
_entry.id   1143ef88aa2667f9e64c3fdd53839946
#
_cell.length_a   1.000
_cell.length_b   1.000
_cell.length_c   1.000
_cell.angle_alpha   90.00
_cell.angle_beta   90.00
_cell.angle_gamma   90.00
#
_symmetry.space_group_name_H-M   'P 1'
#
loop_
_entity.id
_entity.type
_entity.pdbx_description
1 polymer ?
#
loop_
_entity_poly.entity_id
_entity_poly.type
_entity_poly.pdbx_seq_one_letter_code
_entity_poly.pdbx_strand_id
1 'polypeptide(L)'
;RTDEFPKLKSVISCGKHKYIYSISNKDITRTMFMNNAEALEQALDMRISDICVCRGGKITEIFITPKKYYKPAEITLDDENLGSNMTVDRLLNAIICGNTGSGKTVLMKTIMAKIAKYQPSANFHILDFKNYDFREFSDCPLYYSYKDCVRGMNNFYNFFKKQQESGQAAKKPQYLVIDEWSSFVTSLDKKNREDMISKLEELVTISRAYNYHILVGVQRADSIYFGSARFNFKCRIAMGNLDAEGKR
;
A
#
# COMPACT_ATOMS: atom_id res chain seq x y z
N ARG A 1 15.93 38.45 15.72
CA ARG A 1 15.58 37.51 14.63
C ARG A 1 14.30 38.05 14.03
N THR A 2 14.33 38.56 12.80
CA THR A 2 13.14 38.91 12.04
C THR A 2 12.50 37.59 11.63
N ASP A 3 11.35 37.25 12.22
CA ASP A 3 10.51 36.13 11.81
C ASP A 3 10.00 36.40 10.39
N GLU A 4 10.77 35.98 9.38
CA GLU A 4 10.30 36.04 7.99
C GLU A 4 9.31 34.90 7.76
N PHE A 5 8.04 35.22 7.73
CA PHE A 5 7.00 34.30 7.36
C PHE A 5 7.16 33.78 5.91
N PRO A 6 6.74 32.54 5.63
CA PRO A 6 6.70 32.02 4.27
C PRO A 6 5.90 32.95 3.37
N LYS A 7 6.44 33.29 2.19
CA LYS A 7 5.73 34.19 1.24
C LYS A 7 5.19 33.37 0.05
N LEU A 8 3.91 33.56 -0.23
CA LEU A 8 3.30 33.03 -1.44
C LEU A 8 4.01 33.60 -2.66
N LYS A 9 4.53 32.74 -3.53
CA LYS A 9 5.24 33.12 -4.76
C LYS A 9 4.33 33.06 -5.99
N SER A 10 3.56 31.98 -6.11
CA SER A 10 2.65 31.80 -7.24
C SER A 10 1.52 30.84 -6.86
N VAL A 11 0.43 30.96 -7.59
CA VAL A 11 -0.69 30.02 -7.61
C VAL A 11 -0.89 29.57 -9.05
N ILE A 12 -0.82 28.28 -9.29
CA ILE A 12 -0.94 27.69 -10.62
C ILE A 12 -2.16 26.76 -10.61
N SER A 13 -3.03 26.89 -11.59
CA SER A 13 -4.10 25.93 -11.82
C SER A 13 -3.54 24.71 -12.55
N CYS A 14 -3.72 23.53 -11.97
CA CYS A 14 -3.25 22.25 -12.54
C CYS A 14 -4.39 21.31 -12.94
N GLY A 15 -5.59 21.84 -13.10
CA GLY A 15 -6.79 21.12 -13.51
C GLY A 15 -8.06 21.77 -13.00
N LYS A 16 -9.23 21.18 -13.29
CA LYS A 16 -10.49 21.71 -12.83
C LYS A 16 -10.56 21.71 -11.29
N HIS A 17 -10.53 22.91 -10.70
CA HIS A 17 -10.54 23.12 -9.24
C HIS A 17 -9.34 22.54 -8.48
N LYS A 18 -8.20 22.34 -9.15
CA LYS A 18 -6.93 21.92 -8.52
C LYS A 18 -5.90 23.02 -8.68
N TYR A 19 -5.18 23.33 -7.60
CA TYR A 19 -4.23 24.43 -7.57
C TYR A 19 -2.92 23.99 -6.90
N ILE A 20 -1.82 24.58 -7.34
CA ILE A 20 -0.52 24.45 -6.70
C ILE A 20 -0.13 25.80 -6.13
N TYR A 21 0.03 25.87 -4.82
CA TYR A 21 0.55 27.05 -4.14
C TYR A 21 2.05 26.89 -3.94
N SER A 22 2.83 27.74 -4.59
CA SER A 22 4.29 27.78 -4.40
C SER A 22 4.63 28.82 -3.36
N ILE A 23 5.26 28.40 -2.28
CA ILE A 23 5.62 29.23 -1.13
C ILE A 23 7.13 29.29 -0.99
N SER A 24 7.69 30.50 -0.79
CA SER A 24 9.12 30.61 -0.44
C SER A 24 9.35 30.04 0.94
N ASN A 25 10.35 29.18 1.03
CA ASN A 25 10.67 28.45 2.23
C ASN A 25 12.04 28.91 2.76
N LYS A 26 12.05 29.52 3.96
CA LYS A 26 13.26 29.67 4.75
C LYS A 26 13.04 28.85 6.02
N ASP A 27 13.84 27.82 6.22
CA ASP A 27 13.87 27.01 7.44
C ASP A 27 12.60 26.20 7.80
N ILE A 28 11.61 26.10 6.89
CA ILE A 28 10.42 25.28 7.09
C ILE A 28 10.57 23.96 6.34
N THR A 29 10.58 22.87 7.07
CA THR A 29 10.70 21.53 6.51
C THR A 29 9.35 20.99 6.06
N ARG A 30 9.35 19.97 5.15
CA ARG A 30 8.15 19.24 4.76
C ARG A 30 7.41 18.70 5.99
N THR A 31 8.13 18.23 6.98
CA THR A 31 7.55 17.70 8.23
C THR A 31 6.77 18.76 8.99
N MET A 32 7.25 20.01 9.05
CA MET A 32 6.52 21.10 9.68
C MET A 32 5.20 21.41 8.97
N PHE A 33 5.19 21.41 7.63
CA PHE A 33 3.95 21.56 6.86
C PHE A 33 2.99 20.39 7.10
N MET A 34 3.50 19.15 7.08
CA MET A 34 2.67 17.95 7.29
C MET A 34 2.06 17.91 8.70
N ASN A 35 2.81 18.32 9.72
CA ASN A 35 2.30 18.36 11.09
C ASN A 35 1.21 19.44 11.30
N ASN A 36 1.18 20.45 10.44
CA ASN A 36 0.19 21.52 10.49
C ASN A 36 -0.81 21.45 9.32
N ALA A 37 -0.84 20.38 8.55
CA ALA A 37 -1.68 20.26 7.35
C ALA A 37 -3.16 20.42 7.67
N GLU A 38 -3.65 19.83 8.76
CA GLU A 38 -5.05 19.93 9.17
C GLU A 38 -5.44 21.38 9.51
N ALA A 39 -4.59 22.10 10.25
CA ALA A 39 -4.81 23.50 10.57
C ALA A 39 -4.80 24.38 9.30
N LEU A 40 -3.91 24.08 8.34
CA LEU A 40 -3.87 24.76 7.05
C LEU A 40 -5.13 24.46 6.21
N GLU A 41 -5.59 23.21 6.18
CA GLU A 41 -6.83 22.82 5.49
C GLU A 41 -8.06 23.54 6.06
N GLN A 42 -8.11 23.71 7.39
CA GLN A 42 -9.18 24.43 8.05
C GLN A 42 -9.11 25.94 7.75
N ALA A 43 -7.93 26.53 7.87
CA ALA A 43 -7.74 27.96 7.64
C ALA A 43 -7.99 28.38 6.20
N LEU A 44 -7.68 27.53 5.22
CA LEU A 44 -7.83 27.81 3.79
C LEU A 44 -9.15 27.30 3.20
N ASP A 45 -9.96 26.59 3.97
CA ASP A 45 -11.14 25.83 3.49
C ASP A 45 -10.85 24.95 2.26
N MET A 46 -9.69 24.27 2.31
CA MET A 46 -9.16 23.45 1.22
C MET A 46 -8.71 22.09 1.73
N ARG A 47 -8.59 21.14 0.80
CA ARG A 47 -7.92 19.86 1.05
C ARG A 47 -6.53 19.86 0.42
N ILE A 48 -5.54 19.46 1.19
CA ILE A 48 -4.15 19.31 0.76
C ILE A 48 -3.98 17.87 0.28
N SER A 49 -3.67 17.70 -1.01
CA SER A 49 -3.43 16.36 -1.59
C SER A 49 -1.97 15.96 -1.54
N ASP A 50 -1.05 16.92 -1.62
CA ASP A 50 0.39 16.66 -1.50
C ASP A 50 1.16 17.94 -1.13
N ILE A 51 2.39 17.74 -0.59
CA ILE A 51 3.33 18.80 -0.26
C ILE A 51 4.71 18.38 -0.75
N CYS A 52 5.25 19.12 -1.72
CA CYS A 52 6.56 18.89 -2.31
C CYS A 52 7.53 20.01 -1.95
N VAL A 53 8.73 19.67 -1.47
CA VAL A 53 9.81 20.64 -1.23
C VAL A 53 10.77 20.59 -2.41
N CYS A 54 10.89 21.73 -3.10
CA CYS A 54 11.63 21.86 -4.35
C CYS A 54 12.84 22.78 -4.20
N ARG A 55 13.71 22.79 -5.20
CA ARG A 55 14.87 23.70 -5.33
C ARG A 55 15.76 23.74 -4.08
N GLY A 56 16.14 22.58 -3.58
CA GLY A 56 17.06 22.48 -2.44
C GLY A 56 16.48 23.05 -1.13
N GLY A 57 15.16 22.92 -0.93
CA GLY A 57 14.49 23.39 0.27
C GLY A 57 14.03 24.85 0.26
N LYS A 58 14.21 25.56 -0.86
CA LYS A 58 13.87 26.99 -0.95
C LYS A 58 12.41 27.28 -1.32
N ILE A 59 11.72 26.31 -1.93
CA ILE A 59 10.32 26.42 -2.34
C ILE A 59 9.56 25.20 -1.88
N THR A 60 8.39 25.40 -1.31
CA THR A 60 7.42 24.35 -1.02
C THR A 60 6.21 24.53 -1.92
N GLU A 61 5.83 23.49 -2.64
CA GLU A 61 4.62 23.41 -3.44
C GLU A 61 3.56 22.63 -2.68
N ILE A 62 2.39 23.25 -2.48
CA ILE A 62 1.25 22.66 -1.80
C ILE A 62 0.15 22.44 -2.84
N PHE A 63 -0.21 21.19 -3.05
CA PHE A 63 -1.27 20.77 -3.97
C PHE A 63 -2.61 20.78 -3.22
N ILE A 64 -3.56 21.61 -3.65
CA ILE A 64 -4.79 21.86 -2.94
C ILE A 64 -6.02 21.77 -3.83
N THR A 65 -7.15 21.42 -3.21
CA THR A 65 -8.49 21.45 -3.82
C THR A 65 -9.46 22.09 -2.83
N PRO A 66 -10.27 23.12 -3.22
CA PRO A 66 -11.30 23.66 -2.34
C PRO A 66 -12.25 22.56 -1.85
N LYS A 67 -12.61 22.55 -0.55
CA LYS A 67 -13.43 21.48 0.07
C LYS A 67 -14.73 21.24 -0.69
N LYS A 68 -15.39 22.26 -1.19
CA LYS A 68 -16.63 22.14 -1.99
C LYS A 68 -16.47 21.34 -3.29
N TYR A 69 -15.25 21.20 -3.81
CA TYR A 69 -14.93 20.41 -5.02
C TYR A 69 -14.17 19.15 -4.71
N TYR A 70 -13.77 18.96 -3.44
CA TYR A 70 -13.12 17.74 -3.01
C TYR A 70 -14.16 16.62 -2.94
N LYS A 71 -14.01 15.66 -3.83
CA LYS A 71 -14.73 14.39 -3.72
C LYS A 71 -13.70 13.37 -3.27
N PRO A 72 -13.88 12.72 -2.11
CA PRO A 72 -13.09 11.55 -1.75
C PRO A 72 -13.14 10.59 -2.94
N ALA A 73 -12.02 9.97 -3.27
CA ALA A 73 -12.02 8.90 -4.26
C ALA A 73 -12.84 7.76 -3.66
N GLU A 74 -14.08 7.61 -4.11
CA GLU A 74 -14.91 6.46 -3.75
C GLU A 74 -14.40 5.28 -4.55
N ILE A 75 -13.87 4.29 -3.88
CA ILE A 75 -13.58 3.00 -4.49
C ILE A 75 -14.90 2.22 -4.51
N THR A 76 -15.57 2.25 -5.64
CA THR A 76 -16.79 1.47 -5.86
C THR A 76 -16.45 0.10 -6.45
N LEU A 77 -17.37 -0.86 -6.36
CA LEU A 77 -17.22 -2.14 -7.05
C LEU A 77 -17.67 -2.09 -8.51
N ASP A 78 -18.11 -0.93 -9.01
CA ASP A 78 -18.73 -0.81 -10.34
C ASP A 78 -17.73 -0.60 -11.47
N ASP A 79 -16.48 -0.32 -11.15
CA ASP A 79 -15.38 -0.19 -12.11
C ASP A 79 -14.14 -0.96 -11.65
N GLU A 80 -13.17 -1.17 -12.54
CA GLU A 80 -11.89 -1.81 -12.23
C GLU A 80 -10.91 -0.90 -11.49
N ASN A 81 -11.27 0.35 -11.22
CA ASN A 81 -10.37 1.34 -10.66
C ASN A 81 -10.11 1.09 -9.16
N LEU A 82 -8.86 1.01 -8.78
CA LEU A 82 -8.37 0.88 -7.41
C LEU A 82 -7.85 2.23 -6.84
N GLY A 83 -8.04 3.33 -7.58
CA GLY A 83 -7.54 4.66 -7.24
C GLY A 83 -6.26 5.03 -8.01
N SER A 84 -6.00 6.34 -8.14
CA SER A 84 -4.75 6.89 -8.72
C SER A 84 -4.27 6.22 -10.01
N ASN A 85 -5.17 5.95 -10.96
CA ASN A 85 -4.90 5.26 -12.23
C ASN A 85 -4.45 3.78 -12.08
N MET A 86 -4.64 3.18 -10.92
CA MET A 86 -4.44 1.76 -10.68
C MET A 86 -5.74 1.01 -11.01
N THR A 87 -5.63 -0.03 -11.81
CA THR A 87 -6.74 -0.94 -12.15
C THR A 87 -6.42 -2.36 -11.68
N VAL A 88 -7.43 -3.22 -11.63
CA VAL A 88 -7.28 -4.62 -11.16
C VAL A 88 -6.26 -5.38 -12.00
N ASP A 89 -6.24 -5.19 -13.31
CA ASP A 89 -5.30 -5.83 -14.24
C ASP A 89 -3.85 -5.35 -14.06
N ARG A 90 -3.67 -4.14 -13.52
CA ARG A 90 -2.37 -3.55 -13.22
C ARG A 90 -1.91 -3.79 -11.78
N LEU A 91 -2.77 -4.33 -10.92
CA LEU A 91 -2.41 -4.68 -9.57
C LEU A 91 -1.44 -5.87 -9.61
N LEU A 92 -0.19 -5.53 -9.46
CA LEU A 92 0.90 -6.49 -9.34
C LEU A 92 1.12 -6.84 -7.86
N ASN A 93 2.38 -7.01 -7.46
CA ASN A 93 2.70 -7.16 -6.04
C ASN A 93 2.48 -5.84 -5.30
N ALA A 94 1.60 -5.84 -4.30
CA ALA A 94 1.21 -4.66 -3.55
C ALA A 94 1.50 -4.81 -2.06
N ILE A 95 1.98 -3.72 -1.45
CA ILE A 95 2.13 -3.59 -0.01
C ILE A 95 1.26 -2.45 0.50
N ILE A 96 0.46 -2.72 1.53
CA ILE A 96 -0.42 -1.76 2.18
C ILE A 96 0.10 -1.48 3.58
N CYS A 97 0.61 -0.28 3.78
CA CYS A 97 1.17 0.17 5.05
C CYS A 97 0.19 1.09 5.79
N GLY A 98 0.08 0.93 7.09
CA GLY A 98 -0.73 1.83 7.93
C GLY A 98 -0.90 1.32 9.34
N ASN A 99 -1.13 2.23 10.26
CA ASN A 99 -1.34 1.91 11.67
C ASN A 99 -2.62 1.08 11.90
N THR A 100 -2.75 0.48 13.06
CA THR A 100 -3.99 -0.18 13.50
C THR A 100 -5.15 0.82 13.42
N GLY A 101 -6.28 0.39 12.87
CA GLY A 101 -7.46 1.24 12.68
C GLY A 101 -7.41 2.16 11.45
N SER A 102 -6.35 2.15 10.64
CA SER A 102 -6.25 2.97 9.41
C SER A 102 -7.11 2.46 8.24
N GLY A 103 -7.78 1.32 8.38
CA GLY A 103 -8.63 0.74 7.34
C GLY A 103 -7.90 -0.23 6.39
N LYS A 104 -6.67 -0.68 6.69
CA LYS A 104 -5.92 -1.64 5.84
C LYS A 104 -6.73 -2.86 5.42
N THR A 105 -7.29 -3.57 6.39
CA THR A 105 -8.07 -4.78 6.15
C THR A 105 -9.30 -4.51 5.28
N VAL A 106 -9.98 -3.38 5.49
CA VAL A 106 -11.12 -2.97 4.65
C VAL A 106 -10.66 -2.74 3.21
N LEU A 107 -9.54 -2.03 3.01
CA LEU A 107 -8.99 -1.83 1.67
C LEU A 107 -8.56 -3.15 1.02
N MET A 108 -7.89 -4.05 1.76
CA MET A 108 -7.51 -5.36 1.24
C MET A 108 -8.73 -6.16 0.79
N LYS A 109 -9.79 -6.21 1.58
CA LYS A 109 -11.06 -6.86 1.22
C LYS A 109 -11.73 -6.21 0.00
N THR A 110 -11.70 -4.88 -0.09
CA THR A 110 -12.21 -4.15 -1.25
C THR A 110 -11.43 -4.51 -2.51
N ILE A 111 -10.11 -4.58 -2.43
CA ILE A 111 -9.25 -5.02 -3.54
C ILE A 111 -9.59 -6.46 -3.94
N MET A 112 -9.70 -7.38 -2.97
CA MET A 112 -10.08 -8.77 -3.23
C MET A 112 -11.45 -8.88 -3.89
N ALA A 113 -12.44 -8.12 -3.42
CA ALA A 113 -13.79 -8.10 -4.01
C ALA A 113 -13.76 -7.61 -5.46
N LYS A 114 -12.98 -6.57 -5.77
CA LYS A 114 -12.78 -6.12 -7.15
C LYS A 114 -12.08 -7.17 -8.00
N ILE A 115 -11.02 -7.79 -7.49
CA ILE A 115 -10.35 -8.89 -8.20
C ILE A 115 -11.34 -10.01 -8.48
N ALA A 116 -12.14 -10.44 -7.50
CA ALA A 116 -13.13 -11.50 -7.67
C ALA A 116 -14.20 -11.13 -8.71
N LYS A 117 -14.61 -9.85 -8.77
CA LYS A 117 -15.59 -9.36 -9.76
C LYS A 117 -15.03 -9.34 -11.18
N TYR A 118 -13.83 -8.83 -11.37
CA TYR A 118 -13.25 -8.59 -12.70
C TYR A 118 -12.34 -9.73 -13.18
N GLN A 119 -11.90 -10.59 -12.28
CA GLN A 119 -11.14 -11.81 -12.54
C GLN A 119 -11.79 -13.00 -11.82
N PRO A 120 -12.99 -13.43 -12.23
CA PRO A 120 -13.78 -14.41 -11.47
C PRO A 120 -13.13 -15.80 -11.34
N SER A 121 -12.10 -16.07 -12.13
CA SER A 121 -11.31 -17.31 -12.01
C SER A 121 -10.13 -17.21 -11.05
N ALA A 122 -9.89 -16.05 -10.44
CA ALA A 122 -8.78 -15.86 -9.51
C ALA A 122 -8.93 -16.71 -8.25
N ASN A 123 -7.83 -17.28 -7.79
CA ASN A 123 -7.74 -17.99 -6.52
C ASN A 123 -7.07 -17.09 -5.48
N PHE A 124 -7.61 -17.11 -4.25
CA PHE A 124 -7.05 -16.36 -3.13
C PHE A 124 -6.53 -17.34 -2.08
N HIS A 125 -5.24 -17.26 -1.78
CA HIS A 125 -4.60 -17.90 -0.64
C HIS A 125 -4.51 -16.87 0.47
N ILE A 126 -5.30 -17.01 1.53
CA ILE A 126 -5.46 -16.00 2.58
C ILE A 126 -4.71 -16.45 3.83
N LEU A 127 -3.74 -15.67 4.28
CA LEU A 127 -2.99 -15.86 5.50
C LEU A 127 -3.45 -14.83 6.53
N ASP A 128 -4.37 -15.22 7.41
CA ASP A 128 -4.90 -14.41 8.52
C ASP A 128 -4.16 -14.76 9.81
N PHE A 129 -3.02 -14.12 10.04
CA PHE A 129 -2.20 -14.39 11.21
C PHE A 129 -2.91 -14.03 12.53
N LYS A 130 -3.73 -12.99 12.54
CA LYS A 130 -4.52 -12.61 13.71
C LYS A 130 -5.68 -13.56 14.00
N ASN A 131 -6.09 -14.36 13.00
CA ASN A 131 -7.29 -15.21 13.07
C ASN A 131 -8.55 -14.42 13.42
N TYR A 132 -8.68 -13.22 12.89
CA TYR A 132 -9.78 -12.31 13.21
C TYR A 132 -10.27 -11.53 12.00
N ASP A 133 -9.38 -10.91 11.28
CA ASP A 133 -9.71 -9.91 10.27
C ASP A 133 -10.30 -10.50 8.97
N PHE A 134 -10.06 -11.79 8.68
CA PHE A 134 -10.54 -12.51 7.49
C PHE A 134 -11.36 -13.77 7.83
N ARG A 135 -11.95 -13.84 9.03
CA ARG A 135 -12.68 -15.04 9.50
C ARG A 135 -13.88 -15.41 8.63
N GLU A 136 -14.48 -14.48 7.90
CA GLU A 136 -15.54 -14.76 6.94
C GLU A 136 -15.11 -15.70 5.80
N PHE A 137 -13.80 -15.88 5.60
CA PHE A 137 -13.24 -16.81 4.63
C PHE A 137 -12.82 -18.17 5.23
N SER A 138 -13.17 -18.44 6.51
CA SER A 138 -12.74 -19.66 7.21
C SER A 138 -13.15 -20.96 6.52
N ASP A 139 -14.25 -20.95 5.79
CA ASP A 139 -14.72 -22.11 5.03
C ASP A 139 -14.03 -22.29 3.67
N CYS A 140 -13.17 -21.34 3.28
CA CYS A 140 -12.44 -21.45 2.02
C CYS A 140 -11.25 -22.41 2.15
N PRO A 141 -11.04 -23.33 1.20
CA PRO A 141 -9.94 -24.33 1.27
C PRO A 141 -8.54 -23.73 1.31
N LEU A 142 -8.37 -22.49 0.86
CA LEU A 142 -7.10 -21.77 0.79
C LEU A 142 -7.01 -20.67 1.85
N TYR A 143 -7.79 -20.77 2.92
CA TYR A 143 -7.68 -19.93 4.09
C TYR A 143 -6.79 -20.59 5.15
N TYR A 144 -5.87 -19.84 5.70
CA TYR A 144 -4.89 -20.28 6.69
C TYR A 144 -4.83 -19.29 7.84
N SER A 145 -5.18 -19.74 9.04
CA SER A 145 -5.21 -18.89 10.22
C SER A 145 -4.02 -19.16 11.15
N TYR A 146 -3.53 -18.12 11.81
CA TYR A 146 -2.53 -18.17 12.88
C TYR A 146 -1.34 -19.11 12.55
N LYS A 147 -1.19 -20.26 13.26
CA LYS A 147 -0.09 -21.20 13.07
C LYS A 147 -0.09 -21.85 11.68
N ASP A 148 -1.21 -21.94 11.03
CA ASP A 148 -1.32 -22.49 9.67
C ASP A 148 -0.79 -21.54 8.59
N CYS A 149 -0.52 -20.27 8.90
CA CYS A 149 0.06 -19.33 7.94
C CYS A 149 1.40 -19.82 7.37
N VAL A 150 2.22 -20.51 8.15
CA VAL A 150 3.46 -21.15 7.65
C VAL A 150 3.15 -22.19 6.58
N ARG A 151 2.16 -23.05 6.84
CA ARG A 151 1.70 -24.03 5.86
C ARG A 151 1.14 -23.37 4.60
N GLY A 152 0.33 -22.30 4.78
CA GLY A 152 -0.24 -21.55 3.68
C GLY A 152 0.82 -20.91 2.78
N MET A 153 1.83 -20.27 3.38
CA MET A 153 2.95 -19.69 2.65
C MET A 153 3.74 -20.78 1.88
N ASN A 154 4.05 -21.90 2.53
CA ASN A 154 4.75 -23.01 1.89
C ASN A 154 3.94 -23.61 0.74
N ASN A 155 2.64 -23.80 0.90
CA ASN A 155 1.77 -24.32 -0.16
C ASN A 155 1.76 -23.39 -1.37
N PHE A 156 1.55 -22.08 -1.15
CA PHE A 156 1.57 -21.11 -2.24
C PHE A 156 2.92 -21.10 -2.97
N TYR A 157 4.00 -21.06 -2.22
CA TYR A 157 5.36 -21.09 -2.78
C TYR A 157 5.62 -22.37 -3.58
N ASN A 158 5.22 -23.56 -3.08
CA ASN A 158 5.39 -24.81 -3.79
C ASN A 158 4.55 -24.88 -5.08
N PHE A 159 3.33 -24.33 -5.08
CA PHE A 159 2.53 -24.20 -6.31
C PHE A 159 3.22 -23.28 -7.31
N PHE A 160 3.75 -22.16 -6.84
CA PHE A 160 4.52 -21.26 -7.69
C PHE A 160 5.77 -21.96 -8.28
N LYS A 161 6.55 -22.70 -7.47
CA LYS A 161 7.74 -23.42 -7.96
C LYS A 161 7.40 -24.44 -9.03
N LYS A 162 6.35 -25.22 -8.84
CA LYS A 162 5.85 -26.16 -9.88
C LYS A 162 5.45 -25.45 -11.15
N GLN A 163 4.80 -24.28 -11.04
CA GLN A 163 4.44 -23.47 -12.19
C GLN A 163 5.67 -22.91 -12.91
N GLN A 164 6.68 -22.47 -12.15
CA GLN A 164 7.98 -22.05 -12.68
C GLN A 164 8.70 -23.15 -13.43
N GLU A 165 8.74 -24.36 -12.88
CA GLU A 165 9.34 -25.55 -13.51
C GLU A 165 8.66 -25.92 -14.83
N SER A 166 7.36 -25.68 -14.94
CA SER A 166 6.62 -25.93 -16.20
C SER A 166 6.94 -24.92 -17.31
N GLY A 167 7.58 -23.80 -16.99
CA GLY A 167 7.87 -22.71 -17.91
C GLY A 167 6.65 -21.95 -18.45
N GLN A 168 5.47 -22.20 -17.90
CA GLN A 168 4.21 -21.58 -18.35
C GLN A 168 3.58 -20.75 -17.24
N ALA A 169 2.84 -19.70 -17.60
CA ALA A 169 2.04 -18.97 -16.63
C ALA A 169 0.78 -19.75 -16.21
N ALA A 170 0.35 -19.58 -14.97
CA ALA A 170 -0.88 -20.19 -14.49
C ALA A 170 -2.08 -19.66 -15.28
N LYS A 171 -2.99 -20.56 -15.67
CA LYS A 171 -4.22 -20.19 -16.42
C LYS A 171 -5.15 -19.29 -15.62
N LYS A 172 -5.14 -19.43 -14.30
CA LYS A 172 -5.95 -18.64 -13.38
C LYS A 172 -5.02 -17.79 -12.51
N PRO A 173 -5.30 -16.50 -12.32
CA PRO A 173 -4.53 -15.68 -11.41
C PRO A 173 -4.50 -16.27 -10.00
N GLN A 174 -3.34 -16.28 -9.38
CA GLN A 174 -3.13 -16.77 -8.01
C GLN A 174 -2.74 -15.59 -7.13
N TYR A 175 -3.53 -15.29 -6.12
CA TYR A 175 -3.27 -14.18 -5.19
C TYR A 175 -2.92 -14.72 -3.81
N LEU A 176 -1.77 -14.32 -3.28
CA LEU A 176 -1.40 -14.50 -1.89
C LEU A 176 -1.75 -13.23 -1.13
N VAL A 177 -2.70 -13.34 -0.21
CA VAL A 177 -3.15 -12.25 0.65
C VAL A 177 -2.62 -12.51 2.05
N ILE A 178 -1.80 -11.60 2.56
CA ILE A 178 -1.18 -11.74 3.89
C ILE A 178 -1.58 -10.52 4.72
N ASP A 179 -2.34 -10.76 5.79
CA ASP A 179 -2.58 -9.72 6.80
C ASP A 179 -1.49 -9.76 7.87
N GLU A 180 -0.97 -8.58 8.23
CA GLU A 180 0.04 -8.40 9.28
C GLU A 180 1.33 -9.22 9.11
N TRP A 181 1.95 -9.12 7.94
CA TRP A 181 3.20 -9.82 7.63
C TRP A 181 4.29 -9.68 8.71
N SER A 182 4.51 -8.47 9.22
CA SER A 182 5.52 -8.22 10.25
C SER A 182 5.26 -9.01 11.53
N SER A 183 4.01 -9.06 11.99
CA SER A 183 3.62 -9.85 13.17
C SER A 183 3.80 -11.34 12.92
N PHE A 184 3.42 -11.82 11.73
CA PHE A 184 3.60 -13.21 11.35
C PHE A 184 5.07 -13.64 11.41
N VAL A 185 5.97 -12.94 10.71
CA VAL A 185 7.38 -13.34 10.67
C VAL A 185 8.09 -13.15 12.00
N THR A 186 7.69 -12.15 12.80
CA THR A 186 8.27 -11.92 14.14
C THR A 186 7.92 -13.04 15.11
N SER A 187 6.77 -13.69 14.94
CA SER A 187 6.33 -14.82 15.78
C SER A 187 7.14 -16.09 15.57
N LEU A 188 7.91 -16.17 14.48
CA LEU A 188 8.68 -17.36 14.11
C LEU A 188 10.08 -17.33 14.75
N ASP A 189 10.64 -18.52 14.97
CA ASP A 189 12.06 -18.65 15.26
C ASP A 189 12.92 -18.13 14.09
N LYS A 190 14.20 -17.89 14.36
CA LYS A 190 15.11 -17.25 13.40
C LYS A 190 15.15 -17.96 12.04
N LYS A 191 15.27 -19.31 12.05
CA LYS A 191 15.40 -20.11 10.82
C LYS A 191 14.13 -20.03 9.96
N ASN A 192 12.97 -20.22 10.57
CA ASN A 192 11.70 -20.14 9.88
C ASN A 192 11.39 -18.73 9.39
N ARG A 193 11.78 -17.69 10.14
CA ARG A 193 11.66 -16.30 9.74
C ARG A 193 12.47 -16.00 8.48
N GLU A 194 13.74 -16.37 8.46
CA GLU A 194 14.64 -16.19 7.31
C GLU A 194 14.11 -16.92 6.07
N ASP A 195 13.59 -18.14 6.24
CA ASP A 195 12.96 -18.90 5.16
C ASP A 195 11.73 -18.21 4.59
N MET A 196 10.82 -17.71 5.45
CA MET A 196 9.62 -16.98 5.00
C MET A 196 9.98 -15.68 4.26
N ILE A 197 10.96 -14.93 4.76
CA ILE A 197 11.42 -13.70 4.12
C ILE A 197 12.03 -14.02 2.75
N SER A 198 12.88 -15.04 2.65
CA SER A 198 13.49 -15.47 1.37
C SER A 198 12.44 -15.87 0.34
N LYS A 199 11.41 -16.62 0.76
CA LYS A 199 10.29 -17.00 -0.13
C LYS A 199 9.52 -15.78 -0.61
N LEU A 200 9.25 -14.81 0.27
CA LEU A 200 8.60 -13.57 -0.13
C LEU A 200 9.45 -12.78 -1.13
N GLU A 201 10.77 -12.68 -0.90
CA GLU A 201 11.70 -12.01 -1.81
C GLU A 201 11.67 -12.61 -3.21
N GLU A 202 11.74 -13.92 -3.33
CA GLU A 202 11.66 -14.62 -4.61
C GLU A 202 10.30 -14.38 -5.28
N LEU A 203 9.21 -14.54 -4.54
CA LEU A 203 7.86 -14.33 -5.05
C LEU A 203 7.66 -12.92 -5.60
N VAL A 204 7.97 -11.86 -4.84
CA VAL A 204 7.75 -10.48 -5.33
C VAL A 204 8.65 -10.13 -6.51
N THR A 205 9.76 -10.82 -6.69
CA THR A 205 10.71 -10.57 -7.78
C THR A 205 10.24 -11.19 -9.11
N ILE A 206 9.79 -12.43 -9.10
CA ILE A 206 9.59 -13.20 -10.32
C ILE A 206 8.18 -13.77 -10.53
N SER A 207 7.33 -13.84 -9.49
CA SER A 207 6.04 -14.53 -9.55
C SER A 207 5.07 -13.97 -10.59
N ARG A 208 5.16 -12.68 -10.90
CA ARG A 208 4.31 -12.01 -11.88
C ARG A 208 4.34 -12.68 -13.26
N ALA A 209 5.51 -13.12 -13.72
CA ALA A 209 5.65 -13.78 -15.02
C ALA A 209 4.83 -15.09 -15.10
N TYR A 210 4.47 -15.65 -13.96
CA TYR A 210 3.71 -16.90 -13.83
C TYR A 210 2.26 -16.69 -13.40
N ASN A 211 1.76 -15.45 -13.43
CA ASN A 211 0.40 -15.06 -13.02
C ASN A 211 0.14 -15.30 -11.50
N TYR A 212 1.17 -15.10 -10.68
CA TYR A 212 1.12 -15.11 -9.22
C TYR A 212 1.33 -13.71 -8.68
N HIS A 213 0.48 -13.28 -7.77
CA HIS A 213 0.42 -11.91 -7.25
C HIS A 213 0.39 -11.92 -5.73
N ILE A 214 0.93 -10.88 -5.11
CA ILE A 214 1.06 -10.80 -3.65
C ILE A 214 0.45 -9.49 -3.15
N LEU A 215 -0.44 -9.59 -2.17
CA LEU A 215 -1.04 -8.46 -1.45
C LEU A 215 -0.70 -8.58 0.03
N VAL A 216 0.13 -7.66 0.53
CA VAL A 216 0.64 -7.71 1.90
C VAL A 216 0.17 -6.51 2.70
N GLY A 217 -0.46 -6.76 3.84
CA GLY A 217 -0.78 -5.76 4.86
C GLY A 217 0.31 -5.71 5.94
N VAL A 218 0.73 -4.50 6.31
CA VAL A 218 1.70 -4.28 7.39
C VAL A 218 1.41 -2.98 8.13
N GLN A 219 1.85 -2.89 9.37
CA GLN A 219 1.86 -1.61 10.08
C GLN A 219 3.03 -0.75 9.60
N ARG A 220 4.21 -1.34 9.44
CA ARG A 220 5.45 -0.70 8.99
C ARG A 220 6.20 -1.62 8.03
N ALA A 221 6.70 -1.06 6.94
CA ALA A 221 7.46 -1.81 5.94
C ALA A 221 8.97 -1.78 6.23
N ASP A 222 9.37 -2.13 7.46
CA ASP A 222 10.77 -2.12 7.88
C ASP A 222 11.56 -3.22 7.15
N SER A 223 12.81 -2.93 6.78
CA SER A 223 13.67 -3.85 6.04
C SER A 223 13.91 -5.19 6.76
N ILE A 224 13.87 -5.18 8.09
CA ILE A 224 14.06 -6.38 8.92
C ILE A 224 12.99 -7.47 8.64
N TYR A 225 11.80 -7.07 8.16
CA TYR A 225 10.71 -7.99 7.86
C TYR A 225 10.61 -8.37 6.38
N PHE A 226 11.32 -7.65 5.50
CA PHE A 226 11.18 -7.79 4.06
C PHE A 226 12.48 -8.08 3.33
N GLY A 227 13.63 -7.90 3.97
CA GLY A 227 14.90 -7.95 3.26
C GLY A 227 14.90 -7.00 2.05
N SER A 228 15.32 -7.49 0.90
CA SER A 228 15.30 -6.75 -0.37
C SER A 228 13.92 -6.70 -1.05
N ALA A 229 12.97 -7.58 -0.65
CA ALA A 229 11.62 -7.65 -1.22
C ALA A 229 10.89 -6.32 -1.22
N ARG A 230 11.15 -5.48 -0.19
CA ARG A 230 10.54 -4.15 -0.04
C ARG A 230 10.65 -3.29 -1.30
N PHE A 231 11.77 -3.37 -2.01
CA PHE A 231 12.02 -2.56 -3.21
C PHE A 231 11.31 -3.10 -4.46
N ASN A 232 10.91 -4.36 -4.45
CA ASN A 232 10.29 -5.06 -5.57
C ASN A 232 8.76 -4.96 -5.60
N PHE A 233 8.13 -4.45 -4.53
CA PHE A 233 6.71 -4.12 -4.57
C PHE A 233 6.46 -2.93 -5.49
N LYS A 234 5.74 -3.16 -6.57
CA LYS A 234 5.44 -2.12 -7.58
C LYS A 234 4.32 -1.18 -7.13
N CYS A 235 3.39 -1.68 -6.32
CA CYS A 235 2.31 -0.90 -5.73
C CYS A 235 2.57 -0.74 -4.23
N ARG A 236 2.62 0.51 -3.77
CA ARG A 236 2.79 0.84 -2.35
C ARG A 236 1.67 1.77 -1.94
N ILE A 237 0.85 1.31 -1.02
CA ILE A 237 -0.31 2.06 -0.53
C ILE A 237 -0.05 2.44 0.92
N ALA A 238 -0.08 3.73 1.20
CA ALA A 238 0.05 4.30 2.53
C ALA A 238 -1.32 4.72 3.06
N MET A 239 -1.70 4.26 4.24
CA MET A 239 -2.98 4.58 4.87
C MET A 239 -2.77 5.29 6.20
N GLY A 240 -3.47 6.41 6.36
CA GLY A 240 -3.35 7.24 7.57
C GLY A 240 -2.02 7.99 7.66
N ASN A 241 -1.68 8.44 8.85
CA ASN A 241 -0.42 9.13 9.10
C ASN A 241 0.70 8.11 9.33
N LEU A 242 1.55 7.94 8.35
CA LEU A 242 2.77 7.16 8.49
C LEU A 242 3.89 8.04 9.06
N ASP A 243 4.72 7.46 9.93
CA ASP A 243 5.96 8.09 10.37
C ASP A 243 6.99 8.22 9.23
N ALA A 244 8.14 8.86 9.52
CA ALA A 244 9.17 9.12 8.50
C ALA A 244 9.74 7.84 7.87
N GLU A 245 9.76 6.71 8.60
CA GLU A 245 10.24 5.42 8.10
C GLU A 245 9.20 4.69 7.26
N GLY A 246 7.93 4.77 7.64
CA GLY A 246 6.82 4.19 6.87
C GLY A 246 6.57 4.89 5.52
N LYS A 247 7.17 6.07 5.30
CA LYS A 247 7.08 6.85 4.05
C LYS A 247 8.24 6.58 3.08
N ARG A 248 9.22 5.81 3.47
CA ARG A 248 10.36 5.37 2.64
C ARG A 248 10.06 4.06 1.91
#